data_8a2a092e8bfde9c285b1668dce906829
#
_entry.id   8a2a092e8bfde9c285b1668dce906829
#
_cell.length_a   1.000
_cell.length_b   1.000
_cell.length_c   1.000
_cell.angle_alpha   90.00
_cell.angle_beta   90.00
_cell.angle_gamma   90.00
#
_symmetry.space_group_name_H-M   'P 1'
#
loop_
_entity.id
_entity.type
_entity.pdbx_description
1 polymer ?
#
loop_
_entity_poly.entity_id
_entity_poly.type
_entity_poly.pdbx_seq_one_letter_code
_entity_poly.pdbx_strand_id
1 'polypeptide(L)'
;MKIYMFNIKNLFRGSKAAEKALKKPHNSDLFEQINSLLCDYRSDVFPVGLQQACSLVSVDDVDGVKVALTLHFAATTEQPAIAAFLSEQLQKPVHVSVQVQLLEPFRHSTIKHIILVASGKGGVGKSTSAVNLAHALKQNGAAVGVLDADIYGPSIPLLLGLEDQKPQAKDDKTLLPMSKNGLAAQSIGFLLGKEDATVWRGPMASTALMQLLNETAWPELDYLIVDMPPGTGDIQLTMSQKIPASGAVIVTTPQDLALADANKGIDMFNKVKVPILGLLENMSYFHCQHCNGINHVFGEDGGKALAQRIDVPLLGQVPLAHAIRESGEAGEFISHNADKALVAIYNRAAKLIASHLFYQGSGSNPVEIIITDD
;
A
#
# COMPACT_ATOMS: atom_id res chain seq x y z
N MET A 1 38.25 4.59 27.39
CA MET A 1 36.82 4.81 27.54
C MET A 1 36.53 6.24 27.06
N LYS A 2 36.24 6.40 25.76
CA LYS A 2 35.85 7.68 25.18
C LYS A 2 34.52 7.45 24.45
N ILE A 3 33.47 8.02 25.02
CA ILE A 3 32.11 8.03 24.47
C ILE A 3 32.15 8.96 23.26
N TYR A 4 31.99 8.41 22.05
CA TYR A 4 31.73 9.20 20.86
C TYR A 4 30.22 9.47 20.78
N MET A 5 29.81 10.67 21.17
CA MET A 5 28.50 11.22 20.85
C MET A 5 28.46 11.42 19.33
N PHE A 6 27.66 10.62 18.65
CA PHE A 6 27.36 10.81 17.23
C PHE A 6 26.56 12.11 17.07
N ASN A 7 27.21 13.10 16.46
CA ASN A 7 26.68 14.42 16.22
C ASN A 7 25.83 14.39 14.94
N ILE A 8 24.52 14.41 15.09
CA ILE A 8 23.50 14.41 14.03
C ILE A 8 23.66 15.58 13.03
N LYS A 9 24.55 16.55 13.30
CA LYS A 9 24.80 17.71 12.45
C LYS A 9 25.49 17.42 11.11
N ASN A 10 25.97 16.21 10.86
CA ASN A 10 26.69 15.88 9.62
C ASN A 10 25.86 15.22 8.52
N LEU A 11 24.57 14.90 8.76
CA LEU A 11 23.67 14.33 7.74
C LEU A 11 23.06 15.39 6.78
N PHE A 12 23.25 16.68 7.06
CA PHE A 12 22.65 17.79 6.28
C PHE A 12 23.66 18.64 5.51
N ARG A 13 24.78 18.06 5.06
CA ARG A 13 25.68 18.75 4.13
C ARG A 13 25.35 18.44 2.68
N GLY A 14 24.27 19.08 2.17
CA GLY A 14 23.95 18.96 0.75
C GLY A 14 22.70 19.70 0.31
N SER A 15 22.58 20.96 0.58
CA SER A 15 22.06 22.01 -0.29
C SER A 15 21.79 23.29 0.52
N LYS A 16 22.38 24.39 0.11
CA LYS A 16 22.15 25.75 0.64
C LYS A 16 20.69 26.27 0.47
N ALA A 17 19.81 25.46 -0.12
CA ALA A 17 18.38 25.76 -0.27
C ALA A 17 17.54 25.32 0.94
N ALA A 18 17.99 24.33 1.72
CA ALA A 18 17.25 23.82 2.91
C ALA A 18 17.48 24.67 4.18
N GLU A 19 18.55 25.44 4.24
CA GLU A 19 18.87 26.27 5.41
C GLU A 19 18.02 27.56 5.54
N LYS A 20 17.21 27.89 4.50
CA LYS A 20 16.42 29.14 4.47
C LYS A 20 15.00 29.01 5.01
N ALA A 21 14.56 27.83 5.44
CA ALA A 21 13.17 27.53 5.86
C ALA A 21 12.96 27.29 7.37
N LEU A 22 13.99 27.32 8.18
CA LEU A 22 13.83 27.27 9.66
C LEU A 22 13.61 28.68 10.23
N LYS A 23 12.50 29.31 9.86
CA LYS A 23 11.97 30.39 10.71
C LYS A 23 11.53 29.75 12.04
N LYS A 24 12.06 30.25 13.19
CA LYS A 24 11.54 29.91 14.51
C LYS A 24 10.02 30.07 14.50
N PRO A 25 9.26 29.12 15.05
CA PRO A 25 7.79 29.26 15.09
C PRO A 25 7.45 30.54 15.88
N HIS A 26 6.57 31.35 15.31
CA HIS A 26 6.13 32.61 15.89
C HIS A 26 5.34 32.43 17.20
N ASN A 27 4.98 31.17 17.55
CA ASN A 27 4.23 30.82 18.75
C ASN A 27 4.70 29.45 19.28
N SER A 28 5.78 29.47 20.10
CA SER A 28 6.36 28.24 20.67
C SER A 28 5.35 27.46 21.53
N ASP A 29 4.48 28.15 22.26
CA ASP A 29 3.54 27.53 23.21
C ASP A 29 2.43 26.77 22.47
N LEU A 30 1.88 27.37 21.40
CA LEU A 30 0.86 26.70 20.56
C LEU A 30 1.45 25.50 19.80
N PHE A 31 2.72 25.59 19.36
CA PHE A 31 3.40 24.49 18.72
C PHE A 31 3.55 23.29 19.66
N GLU A 32 4.01 23.53 20.91
CA GLU A 32 4.14 22.47 21.92
C GLU A 32 2.77 21.90 22.33
N GLN A 33 1.75 22.76 22.46
CA GLN A 33 0.38 22.34 22.74
C GLN A 33 -0.16 21.41 21.64
N ILE A 34 -0.03 21.78 20.37
CA ILE A 34 -0.48 20.95 19.24
C ILE A 34 0.32 19.65 19.21
N ASN A 35 1.65 19.71 19.37
CA ASN A 35 2.49 18.52 19.40
C ASN A 35 2.09 17.53 20.52
N SER A 36 1.66 18.04 21.66
CA SER A 36 1.10 17.20 22.73
C SER A 36 -0.24 16.58 22.35
N LEU A 37 -1.16 17.36 21.74
CA LEU A 37 -2.46 16.87 21.32
C LEU A 37 -2.37 15.77 20.24
N LEU A 38 -1.33 15.81 19.39
CA LEU A 38 -1.09 14.75 18.41
C LEU A 38 -0.81 13.38 19.04
N CYS A 39 -0.33 13.33 20.30
CA CYS A 39 -0.18 12.08 21.07
C CYS A 39 -1.54 11.43 21.38
N ASP A 40 -2.56 12.26 21.58
CA ASP A 40 -3.88 11.83 22.03
C ASP A 40 -4.79 11.44 20.85
N TYR A 41 -4.46 11.87 19.62
CA TYR A 41 -5.21 11.48 18.42
C TYR A 41 -4.95 10.01 18.10
N ARG A 42 -5.96 9.17 18.30
CA ARG A 42 -5.93 7.72 18.04
C ARG A 42 -7.05 7.31 17.10
N SER A 43 -6.75 6.38 16.21
CA SER A 43 -7.69 5.73 15.32
C SER A 43 -7.18 4.34 14.95
N ASP A 44 -7.95 3.58 14.15
CA ASP A 44 -7.47 2.31 13.57
C ASP A 44 -6.16 2.48 12.79
N VAL A 45 -5.96 3.67 12.19
CA VAL A 45 -4.76 4.01 11.40
C VAL A 45 -3.60 4.47 12.28
N PHE A 46 -3.89 5.08 13.43
CA PHE A 46 -2.91 5.60 14.39
C PHE A 46 -3.14 5.00 15.78
N PRO A 47 -2.90 3.68 15.97
CA PRO A 47 -3.30 2.97 17.20
C PRO A 47 -2.57 3.44 18.45
N VAL A 48 -1.36 3.97 18.32
CA VAL A 48 -0.51 4.43 19.43
C VAL A 48 -0.35 5.95 19.52
N GLY A 49 -1.13 6.69 18.72
CA GLY A 49 -1.09 8.15 18.61
C GLY A 49 -0.44 8.63 17.32
N LEU A 50 -0.92 9.78 16.82
CA LEU A 50 -0.46 10.35 15.56
C LEU A 50 0.98 10.86 15.64
N GLN A 51 1.43 11.36 16.79
CA GLN A 51 2.77 11.94 16.98
C GLN A 51 3.90 11.00 16.54
N GLN A 52 3.76 9.69 16.77
CA GLN A 52 4.79 8.71 16.36
C GLN A 52 4.86 8.53 14.83
N ALA A 53 3.79 8.83 14.15
CA ALA A 53 3.63 8.62 12.71
C ALA A 53 3.70 9.92 11.90
N CYS A 54 4.02 11.05 12.53
CA CYS A 54 4.13 12.33 11.85
C CYS A 54 5.23 13.21 12.42
N SER A 55 5.60 14.22 11.62
CA SER A 55 6.39 15.37 12.06
C SER A 55 5.53 16.64 11.95
N LEU A 56 5.43 17.40 13.05
CA LEU A 56 4.82 18.74 13.03
C LEU A 56 5.82 19.71 12.41
N VAL A 57 5.48 20.23 11.23
CA VAL A 57 6.39 21.07 10.42
C VAL A 57 6.26 22.55 10.79
N SER A 58 5.04 23.04 10.88
CA SER A 58 4.78 24.44 11.25
C SER A 58 3.40 24.63 11.86
N VAL A 59 3.28 25.66 12.69
CA VAL A 59 2.02 26.19 13.25
C VAL A 59 2.00 27.68 13.02
N ASP A 60 0.89 28.20 12.49
CA ASP A 60 0.64 29.61 12.25
C ASP A 60 -0.75 29.97 12.84
N ASP A 61 -0.90 31.11 13.51
CA ASP A 61 -2.14 31.58 14.14
C ASP A 61 -2.43 33.06 13.75
N VAL A 62 -1.94 33.53 12.61
CA VAL A 62 -2.14 34.93 12.17
C VAL A 62 -3.56 35.14 11.65
N ASP A 63 -4.08 34.24 10.79
CA ASP A 63 -5.42 34.28 10.20
C ASP A 63 -6.21 33.00 10.51
N GLY A 64 -6.19 32.56 11.76
CA GLY A 64 -6.68 31.26 12.21
C GLY A 64 -5.56 30.22 12.27
N VAL A 65 -5.81 29.14 13.03
CA VAL A 65 -4.79 28.11 13.28
C VAL A 65 -4.55 27.28 12.03
N LYS A 66 -3.32 27.32 11.49
CA LYS A 66 -2.87 26.53 10.35
C LYS A 66 -1.75 25.60 10.81
N VAL A 67 -1.92 24.31 10.56
CA VAL A 67 -0.99 23.24 10.98
C VAL A 67 -0.49 22.49 9.76
N ALA A 68 0.82 22.40 9.58
CA ALA A 68 1.44 21.57 8.56
C ALA A 68 2.05 20.31 9.17
N LEU A 69 1.65 19.15 8.67
CA LEU A 69 2.12 17.83 9.11
C LEU A 69 2.80 17.09 7.96
N THR A 70 3.85 16.37 8.27
CA THR A 70 4.40 15.33 7.39
C THR A 70 4.11 13.97 8.01
N LEU A 71 3.29 13.14 7.33
CA LEU A 71 3.04 11.76 7.73
C LEU A 71 4.13 10.85 7.20
N HIS A 72 4.51 9.86 8.00
CA HIS A 72 5.56 8.89 7.66
C HIS A 72 5.04 7.67 6.91
N PHE A 73 3.74 7.61 6.62
CA PHE A 73 3.11 6.62 5.75
C PHE A 73 1.87 7.21 5.05
N ALA A 74 1.35 6.49 4.04
CA ALA A 74 0.25 6.94 3.19
C ALA A 74 -1.09 7.02 3.94
N ALA A 75 -1.49 8.24 4.36
CA ALA A 75 -2.75 8.47 5.09
C ALA A 75 -3.27 9.92 4.95
N THR A 76 -3.03 10.61 3.82
CA THR A 76 -3.48 12.00 3.66
C THR A 76 -4.99 12.19 3.79
N THR A 77 -5.79 11.15 3.48
CA THR A 77 -7.25 11.21 3.64
C THR A 77 -7.71 11.27 5.10
N GLU A 78 -6.81 11.13 6.11
CA GLU A 78 -7.09 11.40 7.52
C GLU A 78 -7.09 12.90 7.87
N GLN A 79 -6.60 13.75 6.97
CA GLN A 79 -6.52 15.21 7.19
C GLN A 79 -7.80 15.84 7.76
N PRO A 80 -9.02 15.55 7.25
CA PRO A 80 -10.24 16.15 7.81
C PRO A 80 -10.53 15.69 9.25
N ALA A 81 -10.24 14.44 9.59
CA ALA A 81 -10.44 13.91 10.93
C ALA A 81 -9.45 14.52 11.93
N ILE A 82 -8.18 14.67 11.52
CA ILE A 82 -7.14 15.34 12.31
C ILE A 82 -7.52 16.81 12.54
N ALA A 83 -7.98 17.50 11.50
CA ALA A 83 -8.42 18.91 11.60
C ALA A 83 -9.62 19.07 12.54
N ALA A 84 -10.60 18.18 12.47
CA ALA A 84 -11.76 18.18 13.37
C ALA A 84 -11.34 17.96 14.83
N PHE A 85 -10.48 16.96 15.10
CA PHE A 85 -9.95 16.69 16.43
C PHE A 85 -9.22 17.91 17.01
N LEU A 86 -8.27 18.50 16.28
CA LEU A 86 -7.52 19.66 16.73
C LEU A 86 -8.44 20.88 16.96
N SER A 87 -9.46 21.07 16.09
CA SER A 87 -10.43 22.14 16.23
C SER A 87 -11.26 22.00 17.49
N GLU A 88 -11.66 20.77 17.84
CA GLU A 88 -12.39 20.47 19.07
C GLU A 88 -11.53 20.73 20.31
N GLN A 89 -10.29 20.25 20.32
CA GLN A 89 -9.39 20.40 21.47
C GLN A 89 -8.97 21.85 21.72
N LEU A 90 -8.75 22.63 20.65
CA LEU A 90 -8.35 24.03 20.76
C LEU A 90 -9.53 24.99 20.85
N GLN A 91 -10.77 24.52 20.71
CA GLN A 91 -11.99 25.34 20.65
C GLN A 91 -11.89 26.49 19.61
N LYS A 92 -11.18 26.22 18.51
CA LYS A 92 -10.94 27.15 17.39
C LYS A 92 -10.89 26.38 16.07
N PRO A 93 -11.28 26.98 14.95
CA PRO A 93 -11.10 26.38 13.63
C PRO A 93 -9.61 26.12 13.34
N VAL A 94 -9.26 24.89 12.97
CA VAL A 94 -7.90 24.50 12.61
C VAL A 94 -7.87 23.99 11.18
N HIS A 95 -7.00 24.58 10.36
CA HIS A 95 -6.71 24.12 9.01
C HIS A 95 -5.45 23.26 9.02
N VAL A 96 -5.58 21.99 8.68
CA VAL A 96 -4.45 21.07 8.60
C VAL A 96 -4.05 20.87 7.15
N SER A 97 -2.78 20.94 6.84
CA SER A 97 -2.19 20.49 5.57
C SER A 97 -1.30 19.28 5.83
N VAL A 98 -1.39 18.27 4.98
CA VAL A 98 -0.69 17.01 5.16
C VAL A 98 0.13 16.67 3.92
N GLN A 99 1.39 16.29 4.13
CA GLN A 99 2.26 15.67 3.14
C GLN A 99 2.67 14.28 3.60
N VAL A 100 3.10 13.43 2.69
CA VAL A 100 3.62 12.09 3.01
C VAL A 100 5.10 12.04 2.67
N GLN A 101 5.89 11.51 3.60
CA GLN A 101 7.30 11.22 3.40
C GLN A 101 7.68 9.99 4.24
N LEU A 102 7.82 8.84 3.60
CA LEU A 102 8.32 7.64 4.24
C LEU A 102 9.81 7.81 4.56
N LEU A 103 10.19 7.45 5.79
CA LEU A 103 11.56 7.59 6.29
C LEU A 103 12.42 6.35 6.04
N GLU A 104 11.79 5.22 5.74
CA GLU A 104 12.46 3.95 5.53
C GLU A 104 13.39 3.97 4.31
N PRO A 105 14.52 3.25 4.38
CA PRO A 105 15.41 3.11 3.23
C PRO A 105 14.76 2.27 2.12
N PHE A 106 15.27 2.42 0.90
CA PHE A 106 14.86 1.56 -0.22
C PHE A 106 15.25 0.11 0.05
N ARG A 107 14.29 -0.82 -0.08
CA ARG A 107 14.50 -2.27 0.04
C ARG A 107 15.00 -2.89 -1.26
N HIS A 108 14.59 -2.31 -2.39
CA HIS A 108 14.94 -2.81 -3.71
C HIS A 108 15.08 -1.65 -4.69
N SER A 109 16.29 -1.39 -5.18
CA SER A 109 16.57 -0.27 -6.11
C SER A 109 15.96 1.06 -5.60
N THR A 110 14.88 1.52 -6.22
CA THR A 110 14.17 2.78 -5.93
C THR A 110 12.85 2.54 -5.19
N ILE A 111 12.61 1.34 -4.62
CA ILE A 111 11.33 0.93 -4.01
C ILE A 111 11.52 0.74 -2.50
N LYS A 112 10.72 1.41 -1.67
CA LYS A 112 10.76 1.28 -0.21
C LYS A 112 10.05 0.03 0.28
N HIS A 113 8.81 -0.18 -0.15
CA HIS A 113 8.00 -1.33 0.24
C HIS A 113 7.48 -2.10 -0.96
N ILE A 114 7.63 -3.43 -0.94
CA ILE A 114 7.01 -4.33 -1.91
C ILE A 114 5.92 -5.12 -1.20
N ILE A 115 4.69 -4.98 -1.66
CA ILE A 115 3.50 -5.61 -1.10
C ILE A 115 2.97 -6.65 -2.09
N LEU A 116 2.93 -7.91 -1.68
CA LEU A 116 2.38 -8.98 -2.50
C LEU A 116 0.85 -9.03 -2.32
N VAL A 117 0.10 -9.04 -3.41
CA VAL A 117 -1.35 -9.29 -3.38
C VAL A 117 -1.58 -10.70 -3.89
N ALA A 118 -2.07 -11.58 -3.03
CA ALA A 118 -2.19 -13.00 -3.29
C ALA A 118 -3.60 -13.54 -3.01
N SER A 119 -3.92 -14.67 -3.62
CA SER A 119 -5.16 -15.39 -3.37
C SER A 119 -4.94 -16.89 -3.45
N GLY A 120 -5.69 -17.67 -2.67
CA GLY A 120 -5.63 -19.13 -2.67
C GLY A 120 -6.17 -19.76 -3.96
N LYS A 121 -7.04 -19.08 -4.70
CA LYS A 121 -7.60 -19.53 -5.99
C LYS A 121 -7.82 -18.38 -6.96
N GLY A 122 -7.99 -18.69 -8.25
CA GLY A 122 -8.38 -17.72 -9.27
C GLY A 122 -9.84 -17.26 -9.14
N GLY A 123 -10.18 -16.11 -9.73
CA GLY A 123 -11.54 -15.60 -9.81
C GLY A 123 -12.08 -14.89 -8.56
N VAL A 124 -11.25 -14.68 -7.51
CA VAL A 124 -11.67 -13.95 -6.30
C VAL A 124 -11.55 -12.41 -6.42
N GLY A 125 -11.11 -11.90 -7.57
CA GLY A 125 -10.92 -10.47 -7.81
C GLY A 125 -9.58 -9.91 -7.29
N LYS A 126 -8.54 -10.75 -7.24
CA LYS A 126 -7.19 -10.40 -6.78
C LYS A 126 -6.61 -9.19 -7.53
N SER A 127 -6.52 -9.26 -8.86
CA SER A 127 -5.91 -8.23 -9.70
C SER A 127 -6.70 -6.91 -9.66
N THR A 128 -8.03 -6.98 -9.67
CA THR A 128 -8.90 -5.81 -9.47
C THR A 128 -8.63 -5.16 -8.11
N SER A 129 -8.48 -5.97 -7.06
CA SER A 129 -8.15 -5.47 -5.73
C SER A 129 -6.74 -4.87 -5.69
N ALA A 130 -5.76 -5.49 -6.35
CA ALA A 130 -4.39 -4.98 -6.43
C ALA A 130 -4.32 -3.58 -7.06
N VAL A 131 -5.00 -3.37 -8.19
CA VAL A 131 -5.05 -2.07 -8.88
C VAL A 131 -5.72 -1.01 -8.02
N ASN A 132 -6.86 -1.34 -7.39
CA ASN A 132 -7.60 -0.37 -6.58
C ASN A 132 -6.90 -0.06 -5.24
N LEU A 133 -6.20 -1.03 -4.63
CA LEU A 133 -5.33 -0.78 -3.47
C LEU A 133 -4.15 0.13 -3.84
N ALA A 134 -3.49 -0.11 -4.98
CA ALA A 134 -2.42 0.74 -5.47
C ALA A 134 -2.91 2.18 -5.70
N HIS A 135 -4.06 2.33 -6.34
CA HIS A 135 -4.66 3.65 -6.54
C HIS A 135 -5.04 4.32 -5.22
N ALA A 136 -5.59 3.59 -4.27
CA ALA A 136 -5.95 4.10 -2.94
C ALA A 136 -4.70 4.54 -2.14
N LEU A 137 -3.58 3.80 -2.18
CA LEU A 137 -2.30 4.23 -1.60
C LEU A 137 -1.83 5.55 -2.23
N LYS A 138 -1.95 5.67 -3.56
CA LYS A 138 -1.62 6.89 -4.28
C LYS A 138 -2.52 8.07 -3.88
N GLN A 139 -3.84 7.86 -3.74
CA GLN A 139 -4.77 8.88 -3.23
C GLN A 139 -4.42 9.31 -1.79
N ASN A 140 -3.81 8.43 -1.01
CA ASN A 140 -3.30 8.72 0.32
C ASN A 140 -1.88 9.33 0.33
N GLY A 141 -1.41 9.83 -0.82
CA GLY A 141 -0.24 10.68 -0.94
C GLY A 141 1.08 9.97 -1.24
N ALA A 142 1.07 8.65 -1.51
CA ALA A 142 2.27 7.89 -1.81
C ALA A 142 2.63 7.85 -3.30
N ALA A 143 3.89 7.65 -3.61
CA ALA A 143 4.37 7.23 -4.92
C ALA A 143 4.23 5.72 -5.07
N VAL A 144 3.43 5.26 -6.06
CA VAL A 144 3.02 3.85 -6.14
C VAL A 144 3.23 3.27 -7.54
N GLY A 145 3.65 2.01 -7.57
CA GLY A 145 3.71 1.19 -8.78
C GLY A 145 2.92 -0.12 -8.64
N VAL A 146 2.63 -0.75 -9.78
CA VAL A 146 2.03 -2.09 -9.87
C VAL A 146 2.86 -2.96 -10.79
N LEU A 147 3.20 -4.16 -10.33
CA LEU A 147 3.80 -5.22 -11.14
C LEU A 147 2.81 -6.38 -11.27
N ASP A 148 2.44 -6.68 -12.50
CA ASP A 148 1.67 -7.87 -12.83
C ASP A 148 2.59 -9.09 -12.87
N ALA A 149 2.42 -9.97 -11.93
CA ALA A 149 3.19 -11.19 -11.81
C ALA A 149 2.39 -12.45 -12.22
N ASP A 150 1.14 -12.30 -12.67
CA ASP A 150 0.33 -13.39 -13.20
C ASP A 150 0.63 -13.64 -14.67
N ILE A 151 1.71 -14.35 -14.93
CA ILE A 151 2.20 -14.63 -16.28
C ILE A 151 1.20 -15.42 -17.15
N TYR A 152 0.34 -16.22 -16.51
CA TYR A 152 -0.62 -17.07 -17.22
C TYR A 152 -1.89 -16.33 -17.63
N GLY A 153 -2.22 -15.27 -16.93
CA GLY A 153 -3.40 -14.45 -17.20
C GLY A 153 -3.17 -13.00 -16.84
N PRO A 154 -2.21 -12.32 -17.53
CA PRO A 154 -1.90 -10.94 -17.19
C PRO A 154 -3.12 -10.05 -17.40
N SER A 155 -3.56 -9.37 -16.38
CA SER A 155 -4.80 -8.59 -16.37
C SER A 155 -4.60 -7.11 -16.08
N ILE A 156 -3.43 -6.71 -15.59
CA ILE A 156 -3.13 -5.29 -15.30
C ILE A 156 -3.21 -4.40 -16.54
N PRO A 157 -2.75 -4.81 -17.75
CA PRO A 157 -2.92 -4.00 -18.96
C PRO A 157 -4.38 -3.64 -19.22
N LEU A 158 -5.29 -4.61 -19.12
CA LEU A 158 -6.74 -4.42 -19.28
C LEU A 158 -7.29 -3.48 -18.22
N LEU A 159 -7.03 -3.79 -16.94
CA LEU A 159 -7.55 -3.02 -15.80
C LEU A 159 -7.07 -1.56 -15.77
N LEU A 160 -6.00 -1.25 -16.48
CA LEU A 160 -5.49 0.12 -16.63
C LEU A 160 -5.84 0.77 -17.98
N GLY A 161 -6.50 0.05 -18.88
CA GLY A 161 -6.81 0.55 -20.24
C GLY A 161 -5.55 0.82 -21.08
N LEU A 162 -4.53 -0.02 -20.93
CA LEU A 162 -3.21 0.14 -21.58
C LEU A 162 -2.85 -1.05 -22.48
N GLU A 163 -3.82 -1.91 -22.84
CA GLU A 163 -3.59 -3.16 -23.59
C GLU A 163 -2.92 -2.99 -24.95
N ASP A 164 -3.17 -1.88 -25.62
CA ASP A 164 -2.66 -1.62 -26.96
C ASP A 164 -1.35 -0.81 -26.94
N GLN A 165 -0.79 -0.59 -25.75
CA GLN A 165 0.44 0.15 -25.57
C GLN A 165 1.59 -0.78 -25.18
N LYS A 166 2.82 -0.40 -25.56
CA LYS A 166 4.05 -1.14 -25.24
C LYS A 166 5.02 -0.25 -24.48
N PRO A 167 5.73 -0.78 -23.48
CA PRO A 167 6.76 -0.05 -22.76
C PRO A 167 7.91 0.35 -23.69
N GLN A 168 8.45 1.52 -23.49
CA GLN A 168 9.62 2.00 -24.23
C GLN A 168 10.90 1.49 -23.57
N ALA A 169 11.91 1.16 -24.38
CA ALA A 169 13.24 0.89 -23.88
C ALA A 169 13.87 2.21 -23.37
N LYS A 170 14.43 2.18 -22.18
CA LYS A 170 15.26 3.27 -21.66
C LYS A 170 16.68 3.13 -22.18
N ASP A 171 17.17 1.92 -22.24
CA ASP A 171 18.47 1.50 -22.75
C ASP A 171 18.38 0.02 -23.24
N ASP A 172 19.52 -0.58 -23.59
CA ASP A 172 19.56 -1.96 -24.13
C ASP A 172 19.06 -3.05 -23.17
N LYS A 173 18.89 -2.74 -21.87
CA LYS A 173 18.51 -3.71 -20.83
C LYS A 173 17.31 -3.29 -20.00
N THR A 174 16.91 -2.03 -20.06
CA THR A 174 15.97 -1.45 -19.11
C THR A 174 14.74 -0.92 -19.84
N LEU A 175 13.55 -1.24 -19.34
CA LEU A 175 12.28 -0.74 -19.83
C LEU A 175 11.77 0.41 -18.94
N LEU A 176 11.16 1.41 -19.55
CA LEU A 176 10.38 2.40 -18.83
C LEU A 176 9.03 1.76 -18.42
N PRO A 177 8.57 1.96 -17.17
CA PRO A 177 7.24 1.50 -16.79
C PRO A 177 6.17 2.26 -17.56
N MET A 178 5.05 1.61 -17.80
CA MET A 178 3.82 2.27 -18.26
C MET A 178 3.29 3.20 -17.17
N SER A 179 2.46 4.16 -17.55
CA SER A 179 1.87 5.09 -16.57
C SER A 179 0.38 5.32 -16.84
N LYS A 180 -0.45 5.18 -15.80
CA LYS A 180 -1.86 5.56 -15.80
C LYS A 180 -2.14 6.47 -14.62
N ASN A 181 -2.55 7.71 -14.89
CA ASN A 181 -2.86 8.70 -13.84
C ASN A 181 -1.74 8.82 -12.76
N GLY A 182 -0.47 8.69 -13.17
CA GLY A 182 0.69 8.75 -12.28
C GLY A 182 0.91 7.51 -11.41
N LEU A 183 0.25 6.39 -11.71
CA LEU A 183 0.59 5.05 -11.21
C LEU A 183 1.54 4.41 -12.22
N ALA A 184 2.73 4.01 -11.78
CA ALA A 184 3.67 3.26 -12.63
C ALA A 184 3.21 1.80 -12.73
N ALA A 185 3.31 1.20 -13.91
CA ALA A 185 2.85 -0.18 -14.11
C ALA A 185 3.81 -0.97 -15.01
N GLN A 186 4.01 -2.25 -14.70
CA GLN A 186 4.70 -3.20 -15.55
C GLN A 186 3.99 -4.55 -15.55
N SER A 187 3.97 -5.19 -16.71
CA SER A 187 3.36 -6.51 -16.91
C SER A 187 4.02 -7.22 -18.07
N ILE A 188 4.11 -8.54 -17.98
CA ILE A 188 4.47 -9.37 -19.13
C ILE A 188 3.46 -9.20 -20.28
N GLY A 189 2.20 -8.89 -19.95
CA GLY A 189 1.13 -8.65 -20.92
C GLY A 189 1.38 -7.45 -21.83
N PHE A 190 2.23 -6.49 -21.45
CA PHE A 190 2.65 -5.42 -22.36
C PHE A 190 3.67 -5.86 -23.41
N LEU A 191 4.39 -6.97 -23.15
CA LEU A 191 5.45 -7.47 -24.02
C LEU A 191 4.99 -8.57 -24.97
N LEU A 192 3.94 -9.31 -24.60
CA LEU A 192 3.37 -10.39 -25.38
C LEU A 192 2.32 -9.84 -26.36
N GLY A 193 2.25 -10.41 -27.56
CA GLY A 193 1.13 -10.17 -28.48
C GLY A 193 -0.14 -10.87 -27.98
N LYS A 194 -1.31 -10.34 -28.33
CA LYS A 194 -2.61 -10.94 -27.97
C LYS A 194 -2.79 -12.40 -28.45
N GLU A 195 -2.02 -12.82 -29.46
CA GLU A 195 -2.06 -14.16 -30.06
C GLU A 195 -0.86 -15.04 -29.67
N ASP A 196 0.09 -14.51 -28.88
CA ASP A 196 1.28 -15.25 -28.48
C ASP A 196 0.99 -16.21 -27.32
N ALA A 197 0.50 -17.41 -27.67
CA ALA A 197 0.31 -18.50 -26.72
C ALA A 197 1.68 -19.09 -26.29
N THR A 198 2.45 -18.35 -25.51
CA THR A 198 3.74 -18.84 -24.98
C THR A 198 3.48 -19.82 -23.83
N VAL A 199 3.94 -21.05 -23.98
CA VAL A 199 3.85 -22.06 -22.91
C VAL A 199 4.96 -21.79 -21.89
N TRP A 200 4.63 -21.10 -20.81
CA TRP A 200 5.53 -20.81 -19.73
C TRP A 200 5.71 -22.04 -18.82
N ARG A 201 6.96 -22.45 -18.56
CA ARG A 201 7.27 -23.40 -17.50
C ARG A 201 7.64 -22.63 -16.22
N GLY A 202 7.31 -23.18 -15.05
CA GLY A 202 7.48 -22.51 -13.76
C GLY A 202 8.81 -21.77 -13.55
N PRO A 203 9.99 -22.39 -13.79
CA PRO A 203 11.28 -21.73 -13.64
C PRO A 203 11.48 -20.55 -14.62
N MET A 204 10.98 -20.67 -15.85
CA MET A 204 11.04 -19.58 -16.84
C MET A 204 10.15 -18.39 -16.44
N ALA A 205 8.94 -18.70 -15.98
CA ALA A 205 7.99 -17.73 -15.49
C ALA A 205 8.59 -16.90 -14.34
N SER A 206 9.12 -17.54 -13.31
CA SER A 206 9.73 -16.83 -12.19
C SER A 206 10.97 -16.03 -12.58
N THR A 207 11.77 -16.49 -13.57
CA THR A 207 12.91 -15.73 -14.09
C THR A 207 12.46 -14.47 -14.83
N ALA A 208 11.47 -14.59 -15.73
CA ALA A 208 10.93 -13.45 -16.47
C ALA A 208 10.33 -12.39 -15.54
N LEU A 209 9.63 -12.80 -14.49
CA LEU A 209 9.07 -11.88 -13.51
C LEU A 209 10.14 -11.17 -12.68
N MET A 210 11.22 -11.87 -12.30
CA MET A 210 12.36 -11.22 -11.65
C MET A 210 13.08 -10.25 -12.59
N GLN A 211 13.16 -10.57 -13.90
CA GLN A 211 13.66 -9.62 -14.88
C GLN A 211 12.77 -8.37 -14.97
N LEU A 212 11.44 -8.52 -15.07
CA LEU A 212 10.52 -7.38 -15.07
C LEU A 212 10.67 -6.51 -13.81
N LEU A 213 10.83 -7.11 -12.63
CA LEU A 213 11.07 -6.35 -11.41
C LEU A 213 12.38 -5.57 -11.46
N ASN A 214 13.48 -6.22 -11.90
CA ASN A 214 14.83 -5.68 -11.84
C ASN A 214 15.19 -4.77 -13.04
N GLU A 215 14.67 -5.08 -14.24
CA GLU A 215 15.00 -4.40 -15.49
C GLU A 215 13.95 -3.33 -15.86
N THR A 216 12.98 -3.05 -15.00
CA THR A 216 12.13 -1.88 -15.13
C THR A 216 12.78 -0.68 -14.43
N ALA A 217 12.89 0.44 -15.12
CA ALA A 217 13.37 1.70 -14.56
C ALA A 217 12.30 2.36 -13.70
N TRP A 218 11.98 1.71 -12.56
CA TRP A 218 11.01 2.26 -11.62
C TRP A 218 11.43 3.66 -11.17
N PRO A 219 10.51 4.65 -11.10
CA PRO A 219 10.76 5.88 -10.37
C PRO A 219 10.97 5.57 -8.87
N GLU A 220 11.31 6.57 -8.08
CA GLU A 220 11.27 6.40 -6.62
C GLU A 220 9.83 6.09 -6.18
N LEU A 221 9.62 4.90 -5.60
CA LEU A 221 8.33 4.41 -5.14
C LEU A 221 8.34 4.21 -3.63
N ASP A 222 7.29 4.68 -2.99
CA ASP A 222 6.99 4.32 -1.61
C ASP A 222 6.47 2.89 -1.51
N TYR A 223 5.60 2.50 -2.46
CA TYR A 223 5.01 1.16 -2.50
C TYR A 223 5.00 0.60 -3.93
N LEU A 224 5.40 -0.66 -4.08
CA LEU A 224 5.15 -1.47 -5.28
C LEU A 224 4.16 -2.57 -4.90
N ILE A 225 2.98 -2.57 -5.52
CA ILE A 225 2.02 -3.66 -5.41
C ILE A 225 2.35 -4.72 -6.46
N VAL A 226 2.54 -5.96 -6.02
CA VAL A 226 2.80 -7.09 -6.91
C VAL A 226 1.57 -7.98 -6.94
N ASP A 227 0.91 -8.04 -8.09
CA ASP A 227 -0.23 -8.92 -8.35
C ASP A 227 0.26 -10.33 -8.62
N MET A 228 0.18 -11.23 -7.63
CA MET A 228 0.75 -12.58 -7.65
C MET A 228 -0.08 -13.54 -8.49
N PRO A 229 0.50 -14.61 -9.07
CA PRO A 229 -0.29 -15.71 -9.64
C PRO A 229 -1.26 -16.29 -8.61
N PRO A 230 -2.43 -16.79 -9.01
CA PRO A 230 -3.36 -17.43 -8.08
C PRO A 230 -2.86 -18.80 -7.60
N GLY A 231 -3.33 -19.23 -6.43
CA GLY A 231 -3.03 -20.55 -5.86
C GLY A 231 -1.88 -20.53 -4.86
N THR A 232 -1.31 -21.71 -4.59
CA THR A 232 -0.22 -21.94 -3.63
C THR A 232 0.89 -22.83 -4.22
N GLY A 233 1.03 -22.77 -5.54
CA GLY A 233 1.98 -23.62 -6.28
C GLY A 233 3.42 -23.11 -6.23
N ASP A 234 4.33 -23.89 -6.84
CA ASP A 234 5.77 -23.67 -6.85
C ASP A 234 6.20 -22.28 -7.36
N ILE A 235 5.44 -21.71 -8.30
CA ILE A 235 5.75 -20.38 -8.84
C ILE A 235 5.52 -19.32 -7.77
N GLN A 236 4.39 -19.37 -7.09
CA GLN A 236 4.06 -18.42 -6.02
C GLN A 236 5.05 -18.53 -4.87
N LEU A 237 5.40 -19.76 -4.47
CA LEU A 237 6.41 -20.02 -3.45
C LEU A 237 7.78 -19.46 -3.85
N THR A 238 8.25 -19.77 -5.07
CA THR A 238 9.53 -19.29 -5.59
C THR A 238 9.60 -17.77 -5.65
N MET A 239 8.52 -17.11 -6.09
CA MET A 239 8.45 -15.66 -6.15
C MET A 239 8.47 -15.05 -4.76
N SER A 240 7.69 -15.60 -3.83
CA SER A 240 7.64 -15.12 -2.44
C SER A 240 8.98 -15.23 -1.72
N GLN A 241 9.84 -16.16 -2.14
CA GLN A 241 11.21 -16.30 -1.63
C GLN A 241 12.21 -15.34 -2.27
N LYS A 242 12.01 -15.00 -3.55
CA LYS A 242 12.97 -14.17 -4.31
C LYS A 242 12.69 -12.67 -4.23
N ILE A 243 11.42 -12.30 -4.14
CA ILE A 243 11.02 -10.89 -4.03
C ILE A 243 11.26 -10.42 -2.58
N PRO A 244 11.99 -9.32 -2.34
CA PRO A 244 12.20 -8.78 -1.00
C PRO A 244 10.92 -8.09 -0.48
N ALA A 245 9.87 -8.89 -0.29
CA ALA A 245 8.55 -8.40 0.10
C ALA A 245 8.55 -7.83 1.52
N SER A 246 7.84 -6.72 1.71
CA SER A 246 7.56 -6.12 3.02
C SER A 246 6.42 -6.86 3.72
N GLY A 247 5.51 -7.45 2.94
CA GLY A 247 4.40 -8.25 3.43
C GLY A 247 3.42 -8.63 2.32
N ALA A 248 2.39 -9.39 2.69
CA ALA A 248 1.38 -9.87 1.77
C ALA A 248 -0.04 -9.50 2.22
N VAL A 249 -0.89 -9.14 1.27
CA VAL A 249 -2.34 -8.96 1.42
C VAL A 249 -3.02 -10.18 0.81
N ILE A 250 -3.91 -10.82 1.55
CA ILE A 250 -4.65 -11.98 1.10
C ILE A 250 -6.05 -11.57 0.65
N VAL A 251 -6.38 -11.80 -0.60
CA VAL A 251 -7.72 -11.57 -1.15
C VAL A 251 -8.47 -12.88 -1.21
N THR A 252 -9.67 -12.91 -0.63
CA THR A 252 -10.55 -14.08 -0.62
C THR A 252 -12.00 -13.67 -0.82
N THR A 253 -12.90 -14.65 -0.93
CA THR A 253 -14.36 -14.48 -0.88
C THR A 253 -14.92 -15.24 0.34
N PRO A 254 -16.18 -14.97 0.80
CA PRO A 254 -16.74 -15.62 2.00
C PRO A 254 -16.95 -17.14 1.88
N GLN A 255 -16.84 -17.71 0.68
CA GLN A 255 -17.05 -19.14 0.43
C GLN A 255 -16.04 -20.02 1.19
N ASP A 256 -16.49 -21.08 1.84
CA ASP A 256 -15.65 -22.00 2.62
C ASP A 256 -14.44 -22.54 1.84
N LEU A 257 -14.64 -22.90 0.56
CA LEU A 257 -13.55 -23.38 -0.28
C LEU A 257 -12.49 -22.29 -0.53
N ALA A 258 -12.91 -21.03 -0.75
CA ALA A 258 -11.99 -19.92 -0.93
C ALA A 258 -11.22 -19.61 0.35
N LEU A 259 -11.88 -19.69 1.51
CA LEU A 259 -11.28 -19.51 2.82
C LEU A 259 -10.25 -20.60 3.14
N ALA A 260 -10.56 -21.87 2.81
CA ALA A 260 -9.64 -22.98 2.96
C ALA A 260 -8.37 -22.79 2.10
N ASP A 261 -8.52 -22.33 0.85
CA ASP A 261 -7.39 -22.05 -0.03
C ASP A 261 -6.62 -20.80 0.40
N ALA A 262 -7.29 -19.77 0.90
CA ALA A 262 -6.64 -18.60 1.49
C ALA A 262 -5.77 -18.99 2.69
N ASN A 263 -6.27 -19.87 3.55
CA ASN A 263 -5.49 -20.39 4.69
C ASN A 263 -4.21 -21.11 4.24
N LYS A 264 -4.27 -21.92 3.18
CA LYS A 264 -3.05 -22.57 2.62
C LYS A 264 -2.05 -21.52 2.10
N GLY A 265 -2.55 -20.43 1.49
CA GLY A 265 -1.71 -19.32 1.05
C GLY A 265 -1.01 -18.62 2.23
N ILE A 266 -1.74 -18.37 3.30
CA ILE A 266 -1.20 -17.81 4.55
C ILE A 266 -0.12 -18.70 5.13
N ASP A 267 -0.36 -20.02 5.22
CA ASP A 267 0.63 -20.99 5.69
C ASP A 267 1.89 -20.99 4.84
N MET A 268 1.75 -20.82 3.52
CA MET A 268 2.89 -20.70 2.60
C MET A 268 3.71 -19.44 2.90
N PHE A 269 3.06 -18.27 3.04
CA PHE A 269 3.76 -17.01 3.36
C PHE A 269 4.46 -17.06 4.72
N ASN A 270 3.84 -17.68 5.72
CA ASN A 270 4.45 -17.91 7.04
C ASN A 270 5.73 -18.75 6.94
N LYS A 271 5.73 -19.81 6.11
CA LYS A 271 6.91 -20.66 5.87
C LYS A 271 8.09 -19.90 5.24
N VAL A 272 7.80 -18.93 4.37
CA VAL A 272 8.82 -18.08 3.74
C VAL A 272 9.08 -16.78 4.50
N LYS A 273 8.48 -16.62 5.68
CA LYS A 273 8.66 -15.46 6.57
C LYS A 273 8.24 -14.12 5.94
N VAL A 274 7.24 -14.13 5.07
CA VAL A 274 6.58 -12.93 4.58
C VAL A 274 5.39 -12.62 5.48
N PRO A 275 5.37 -11.49 6.19
CA PRO A 275 4.28 -11.16 7.12
C PRO A 275 2.97 -10.92 6.37
N ILE A 276 1.85 -11.32 6.97
CA ILE A 276 0.52 -11.03 6.45
C ILE A 276 0.07 -9.67 6.96
N LEU A 277 -0.12 -8.71 6.06
CA LEU A 277 -0.55 -7.34 6.37
C LEU A 277 -2.05 -7.24 6.64
N GLY A 278 -2.80 -8.21 6.17
CA GLY A 278 -4.23 -8.31 6.40
C GLY A 278 -4.97 -9.10 5.33
N LEU A 279 -6.26 -9.28 5.55
CA LEU A 279 -7.17 -10.00 4.68
C LEU A 279 -8.20 -9.03 4.09
N LEU A 280 -8.43 -9.09 2.77
CA LEU A 280 -9.48 -8.37 2.07
C LEU A 280 -10.54 -9.38 1.62
N GLU A 281 -11.74 -9.29 2.17
CA GLU A 281 -12.88 -10.12 1.76
C GLU A 281 -13.59 -9.45 0.60
N ASN A 282 -13.44 -9.99 -0.60
CA ASN A 282 -14.12 -9.51 -1.80
C ASN A 282 -15.42 -10.27 -2.04
N MET A 283 -16.37 -9.65 -2.75
CA MET A 283 -17.71 -10.20 -3.00
C MET A 283 -18.43 -10.59 -1.69
N SER A 284 -18.19 -9.80 -0.65
CA SER A 284 -18.69 -10.08 0.71
C SER A 284 -20.20 -10.04 0.81
N TYR A 285 -20.81 -9.11 0.11
CA TYR A 285 -22.27 -8.93 0.08
C TYR A 285 -22.67 -8.28 -1.26
N PHE A 286 -23.96 -8.39 -1.56
CA PHE A 286 -24.60 -7.69 -2.66
C PHE A 286 -25.63 -6.72 -2.13
N HIS A 287 -25.59 -5.47 -2.59
CA HIS A 287 -26.57 -4.45 -2.27
C HIS A 287 -27.64 -4.40 -3.38
N CYS A 288 -28.87 -4.77 -3.07
CA CYS A 288 -29.94 -4.80 -4.05
C CYS A 288 -30.38 -3.37 -4.40
N GLN A 289 -30.29 -3.01 -5.67
CA GLN A 289 -30.66 -1.66 -6.16
C GLN A 289 -32.19 -1.41 -6.12
N HIS A 290 -33.03 -2.44 -6.01
CA HIS A 290 -34.47 -2.30 -5.96
C HIS A 290 -35.04 -2.09 -4.57
N CYS A 291 -34.51 -2.82 -3.57
CA CYS A 291 -35.04 -2.78 -2.20
C CYS A 291 -34.04 -2.29 -1.16
N ASN A 292 -32.81 -1.91 -1.56
CA ASN A 292 -31.70 -1.54 -0.70
C ASN A 292 -31.32 -2.61 0.35
N GLY A 293 -31.81 -3.83 0.22
CA GLY A 293 -31.46 -4.94 1.11
C GLY A 293 -30.05 -5.46 0.84
N ILE A 294 -29.36 -5.85 1.92
CA ILE A 294 -28.08 -6.54 1.84
C ILE A 294 -28.32 -8.04 1.70
N ASN A 295 -27.58 -8.70 0.80
CA ASN A 295 -27.67 -10.13 0.56
C ASN A 295 -26.27 -10.75 0.53
N HIS A 296 -26.04 -11.76 1.38
CA HIS A 296 -24.77 -12.47 1.50
C HIS A 296 -24.75 -13.70 0.58
N VAL A 297 -24.62 -13.45 -0.74
CA VAL A 297 -24.73 -14.47 -1.79
C VAL A 297 -23.73 -15.63 -1.61
N PHE A 298 -22.54 -15.35 -1.08
CA PHE A 298 -21.44 -16.30 -0.95
C PHE A 298 -21.14 -16.70 0.51
N GLY A 299 -21.97 -16.34 1.45
CA GLY A 299 -21.77 -16.53 2.88
C GLY A 299 -21.52 -15.20 3.60
N GLU A 300 -21.57 -15.24 4.92
CA GLU A 300 -21.44 -14.06 5.78
C GLU A 300 -20.24 -14.20 6.72
N ASP A 301 -19.47 -13.13 6.86
CA ASP A 301 -18.35 -12.98 7.81
C ASP A 301 -17.25 -14.07 7.76
N GLY A 302 -17.14 -14.85 6.69
CA GLY A 302 -16.15 -15.92 6.59
C GLY A 302 -14.71 -15.41 6.63
N GLY A 303 -14.41 -14.34 5.89
CA GLY A 303 -13.10 -13.70 5.91
C GLY A 303 -12.81 -13.02 7.24
N LYS A 304 -13.80 -12.43 7.88
CA LYS A 304 -13.67 -11.84 9.21
C LYS A 304 -13.30 -12.89 10.26
N ALA A 305 -13.98 -14.04 10.25
CA ALA A 305 -13.67 -15.17 11.14
C ALA A 305 -12.26 -15.72 10.88
N LEU A 306 -11.84 -15.81 9.60
CA LEU A 306 -10.49 -16.20 9.24
C LEU A 306 -9.46 -15.21 9.76
N ALA A 307 -9.65 -13.90 9.52
CA ALA A 307 -8.75 -12.84 9.97
C ALA A 307 -8.55 -12.86 11.49
N GLN A 308 -9.63 -13.02 12.26
CA GLN A 308 -9.58 -13.15 13.71
C GLN A 308 -8.81 -14.40 14.16
N ARG A 309 -9.01 -15.54 13.48
CA ARG A 309 -8.34 -16.80 13.83
C ARG A 309 -6.81 -16.74 13.64
N ILE A 310 -6.35 -16.01 12.64
CA ILE A 310 -4.91 -15.89 12.32
C ILE A 310 -4.28 -14.61 12.88
N ASP A 311 -5.04 -13.83 13.65
CA ASP A 311 -4.62 -12.59 14.29
C ASP A 311 -4.05 -11.55 13.31
N VAL A 312 -4.78 -11.31 12.22
CA VAL A 312 -4.44 -10.25 11.25
C VAL A 312 -5.65 -9.32 11.03
N PRO A 313 -5.43 -8.06 10.63
CA PRO A 313 -6.54 -7.14 10.37
C PRO A 313 -7.40 -7.60 9.18
N LEU A 314 -8.72 -7.46 9.34
CA LEU A 314 -9.66 -7.44 8.22
C LEU A 314 -9.57 -6.03 7.59
N LEU A 315 -8.95 -5.94 6.42
CA LEU A 315 -8.73 -4.67 5.73
C LEU A 315 -10.03 -4.05 5.21
N GLY A 316 -10.97 -4.90 4.80
CA GLY A 316 -12.29 -4.48 4.34
C GLY A 316 -13.13 -5.63 3.80
N GLN A 317 -14.43 -5.37 3.69
CA GLN A 317 -15.42 -6.22 3.04
C GLN A 317 -15.93 -5.50 1.80
N VAL A 318 -15.49 -5.93 0.62
CA VAL A 318 -15.82 -5.30 -0.66
C VAL A 318 -17.09 -5.95 -1.21
N PRO A 319 -18.13 -5.18 -1.55
CA PRO A 319 -19.35 -5.73 -2.11
C PRO A 319 -19.15 -6.27 -3.53
N LEU A 320 -20.02 -7.19 -3.93
CA LEU A 320 -20.23 -7.52 -5.33
C LEU A 320 -21.00 -6.37 -5.98
N ALA A 321 -20.29 -5.50 -6.72
CA ALA A 321 -20.86 -4.29 -7.30
C ALA A 321 -20.57 -4.16 -8.79
N HIS A 322 -21.57 -3.75 -9.57
CA HIS A 322 -21.43 -3.48 -11.02
C HIS A 322 -20.34 -2.46 -11.32
N ALA A 323 -20.24 -1.40 -10.49
CA ALA A 323 -19.26 -0.34 -10.69
C ALA A 323 -17.80 -0.84 -10.67
N ILE A 324 -17.49 -1.89 -9.91
CA ILE A 324 -16.15 -2.49 -9.91
C ILE A 324 -15.84 -3.14 -11.26
N ARG A 325 -16.80 -3.90 -11.83
CA ARG A 325 -16.65 -4.55 -13.11
C ARG A 325 -16.54 -3.52 -14.22
N GLU A 326 -17.47 -2.57 -14.26
CA GLU A 326 -17.54 -1.53 -15.31
C GLU A 326 -16.28 -0.66 -15.32
N SER A 327 -15.78 -0.26 -14.15
CA SER A 327 -14.52 0.49 -14.04
C SER A 327 -13.34 -0.34 -14.58
N GLY A 328 -13.25 -1.63 -14.21
CA GLY A 328 -12.19 -2.52 -14.69
C GLY A 328 -12.23 -2.75 -16.21
N GLU A 329 -13.42 -2.94 -16.80
CA GLU A 329 -13.62 -3.09 -18.25
C GLU A 329 -13.32 -1.78 -19.00
N ALA A 330 -13.57 -0.62 -18.39
CA ALA A 330 -13.24 0.68 -18.95
C ALA A 330 -11.75 1.07 -18.77
N GLY A 331 -10.95 0.27 -18.08
CA GLY A 331 -9.57 0.61 -17.72
C GLY A 331 -9.46 1.81 -16.80
N GLU A 332 -10.46 2.00 -15.92
CA GLU A 332 -10.56 3.12 -15.01
C GLU A 332 -10.58 2.66 -13.54
N PHE A 333 -10.14 3.55 -12.64
CA PHE A 333 -10.20 3.27 -11.20
C PHE A 333 -11.62 3.47 -10.67
N ILE A 334 -12.01 2.68 -9.68
CA ILE A 334 -13.34 2.79 -9.05
C ILE A 334 -13.60 4.20 -8.47
N SER A 335 -12.57 4.94 -8.11
CA SER A 335 -12.69 6.31 -7.59
C SER A 335 -13.28 7.32 -8.59
N HIS A 336 -13.28 6.99 -9.89
CA HIS A 336 -13.84 7.86 -10.93
C HIS A 336 -15.35 7.68 -11.11
N ASN A 337 -15.86 6.46 -10.95
CA ASN A 337 -17.22 6.10 -11.32
C ASN A 337 -18.05 5.47 -10.19
N ALA A 338 -17.42 5.11 -9.07
CA ALA A 338 -18.10 4.41 -8.00
C ALA A 338 -18.58 5.33 -6.88
N ASP A 339 -19.53 4.80 -6.12
CA ASP A 339 -20.02 5.37 -4.86
C ASP A 339 -18.85 5.62 -3.89
N LYS A 340 -18.94 6.73 -3.15
CA LYS A 340 -17.97 7.11 -2.12
C LYS A 340 -17.77 6.03 -1.05
N ALA A 341 -18.81 5.26 -0.72
CA ALA A 341 -18.72 4.18 0.26
C ALA A 341 -17.79 3.05 -0.24
N LEU A 342 -17.87 2.68 -1.52
CA LEU A 342 -16.98 1.69 -2.12
C LEU A 342 -15.53 2.17 -2.16
N VAL A 343 -15.32 3.42 -2.56
CA VAL A 343 -13.99 4.05 -2.56
C VAL A 343 -13.40 4.12 -1.16
N ALA A 344 -14.22 4.39 -0.14
CA ALA A 344 -13.80 4.45 1.25
C ALA A 344 -13.28 3.11 1.79
N ILE A 345 -13.82 1.96 1.31
CA ILE A 345 -13.33 0.62 1.69
C ILE A 345 -11.87 0.45 1.26
N TYR A 346 -11.53 0.74 0.00
CA TYR A 346 -10.16 0.62 -0.48
C TYR A 346 -9.22 1.65 0.15
N ASN A 347 -9.70 2.89 0.38
CA ASN A 347 -8.92 3.91 1.09
C ASN A 347 -8.60 3.49 2.53
N ARG A 348 -9.57 2.91 3.25
CA ARG A 348 -9.35 2.35 4.58
C ARG A 348 -8.34 1.21 4.55
N ALA A 349 -8.52 0.26 3.62
CA ALA A 349 -7.61 -0.87 3.45
C ALA A 349 -6.17 -0.40 3.17
N ALA A 350 -5.98 0.56 2.27
CA ALA A 350 -4.68 1.14 1.94
C ALA A 350 -4.00 1.78 3.16
N LYS A 351 -4.74 2.57 3.94
CA LYS A 351 -4.22 3.19 5.17
C LYS A 351 -3.82 2.16 6.23
N LEU A 352 -4.63 1.12 6.43
CA LEU A 352 -4.32 0.03 7.38
C LEU A 352 -3.06 -0.74 6.95
N ILE A 353 -2.89 -1.01 5.66
CA ILE A 353 -1.68 -1.65 5.12
C ILE A 353 -0.46 -0.76 5.39
N ALA A 354 -0.54 0.53 5.08
CA ALA A 354 0.55 1.48 5.27
C ALA A 354 0.90 1.65 6.75
N SER A 355 -0.10 1.77 7.63
CA SER A 355 0.04 1.81 9.08
C SER A 355 0.72 0.55 9.63
N HIS A 356 0.25 -0.63 9.21
CA HIS A 356 0.82 -1.91 9.66
C HIS A 356 2.30 -2.04 9.28
N LEU A 357 2.67 -1.68 8.07
CA LEU A 357 4.07 -1.66 7.61
C LEU A 357 4.92 -0.71 8.45
N PHE A 358 4.42 0.49 8.71
CA PHE A 358 5.12 1.50 9.50
C PHE A 358 5.38 1.01 10.94
N TYR A 359 4.36 0.52 11.64
CA TYR A 359 4.49 0.09 13.03
C TYR A 359 5.24 -1.24 13.18
N GLN A 360 5.21 -2.13 12.20
CA GLN A 360 6.08 -3.33 12.18
C GLN A 360 7.55 -2.97 12.00
N GLY A 361 7.88 -2.00 11.16
CA GLY A 361 9.24 -1.51 10.96
C GLY A 361 9.82 -0.80 12.18
N SER A 362 8.98 -0.07 12.92
CA SER A 362 9.38 0.67 14.13
C SER A 362 9.71 -0.23 15.32
N GLY A 363 9.26 -1.49 15.32
CA GLY A 363 9.53 -2.49 16.39
C GLY A 363 10.83 -3.26 16.21
N SER A 364 11.47 -3.19 15.07
CA SER A 364 12.78 -3.81 14.84
C SER A 364 13.90 -2.80 15.19
N ASN A 365 14.31 -2.72 16.45
CA ASN A 365 15.63 -2.19 16.76
C ASN A 365 16.65 -2.96 15.89
N PRO A 366 17.53 -2.28 15.13
CA PRO A 366 18.62 -2.98 14.48
C PRO A 366 19.41 -3.70 15.57
N VAL A 367 19.49 -5.01 15.51
CA VAL A 367 20.37 -5.79 16.35
C VAL A 367 21.78 -5.36 15.97
N GLU A 368 22.39 -4.52 16.79
CA GLU A 368 23.79 -4.16 16.66
C GLU A 368 24.58 -5.43 16.97
N ILE A 369 25.04 -6.11 15.93
CA ILE A 369 25.95 -7.25 16.10
C ILE A 369 27.30 -6.65 16.49
N ILE A 370 27.56 -6.59 17.79
CA ILE A 370 28.90 -6.28 18.30
C ILE A 370 29.74 -7.55 18.11
N ILE A 371 30.57 -7.55 17.05
CA ILE A 371 31.63 -8.53 16.90
C ILE A 371 32.73 -8.14 17.90
N THR A 372 32.83 -8.82 19.03
CA THR A 372 33.99 -8.76 19.89
C THR A 372 35.03 -9.73 19.35
N ASP A 373 36.10 -9.20 18.76
CA ASP A 373 37.31 -9.97 18.51
C ASP A 373 37.98 -10.22 19.88
N ASP A 374 37.97 -11.49 20.33
CA ASP A 374 38.81 -12.04 21.38
C ASP A 374 40.08 -12.68 20.77
#